data_25124a18e873da8419c2ada3a378b083
#
_entry.id   25124a18e873da8419c2ada3a378b083
#
_cell.length_a   1.000
_cell.length_b   1.000
_cell.length_c   1.000
_cell.angle_alpha   90.00
_cell.angle_beta   90.00
_cell.angle_gamma   90.00
#
_symmetry.space_group_name_H-M   'P 1'
#
loop_
_entity.id
_entity.type
_entity.pdbx_description
1 polymer ?
#
loop_
_entity_poly.entity_id
_entity_poly.type
_entity_poly.pdbx_seq_one_letter_code
_entity_poly.pdbx_strand_id
1 'polypeptide(L)'
;AGELSATRVLPVRERLTPDNGARLLAGADLVVDGSDEFSSREAVASACESLGVPLVWGTVQEFAGQVTVFWSRPPEPGVATRLSDLYAPGSEAPACSAVGVFGPLCLQVGALMAGEALKLVAGVGEPLLGRVLLIDALASTQREIALRPARAAAAAARPATTDAPVDTVPEVDEPDDRAVLDVREADEVAVAAFPGALHVPLAAVLAEPTAIEGPVVVVCQVGARARVAARALRAAGVEAWVLAGGMDAWTRRHAASAPAGAAS
;
A
#
# COMPACT_ATOMS: atom_id res chain seq x y z
N ALA A 1 19.71 -6.29 -17.72
CA ALA A 1 18.86 -6.70 -18.87
C ALA A 1 19.65 -6.61 -20.19
N GLY A 2 20.37 -5.51 -20.45
CA GLY A 2 21.10 -5.33 -21.74
C GLY A 2 22.22 -6.32 -22.02
N GLU A 3 22.75 -7.04 -21.02
CA GLU A 3 23.80 -8.05 -21.22
C GLU A 3 23.21 -9.42 -21.62
N LEU A 4 21.95 -9.66 -21.36
CA LEU A 4 21.30 -10.95 -21.58
C LEU A 4 20.30 -10.95 -22.74
N SER A 5 20.07 -9.81 -23.38
CA SER A 5 19.14 -9.65 -24.49
C SER A 5 19.57 -8.56 -25.46
N ALA A 6 19.04 -8.59 -26.69
CA ALA A 6 19.21 -7.52 -27.67
C ALA A 6 18.45 -6.22 -27.31
N THR A 7 17.82 -6.16 -26.16
CA THR A 7 17.02 -5.02 -25.70
C THR A 7 17.92 -3.83 -25.42
N ARG A 8 17.65 -2.71 -26.07
CA ARG A 8 18.33 -1.45 -25.83
C ARG A 8 17.74 -0.74 -24.62
N VAL A 9 18.52 -0.57 -23.56
CA VAL A 9 18.13 0.18 -22.37
C VAL A 9 18.65 1.62 -22.50
N LEU A 10 17.76 2.60 -22.38
CA LEU A 10 18.05 4.04 -22.42
C LEU A 10 17.78 4.65 -21.03
N PRO A 11 18.81 4.79 -20.17
CA PRO A 11 18.62 5.38 -18.86
C PRO A 11 18.39 6.91 -18.98
N VAL A 12 17.35 7.40 -18.32
CA VAL A 12 17.07 8.83 -18.19
C VAL A 12 17.34 9.24 -16.75
N ARG A 13 18.31 10.14 -16.53
CA ARG A 13 18.70 10.64 -15.20
C ARG A 13 17.96 11.94 -14.86
N GLU A 14 16.64 11.90 -14.95
CA GLU A 14 15.76 13.01 -14.64
C GLU A 14 14.59 12.47 -13.80
N ARG A 15 14.24 13.15 -12.71
CA ARG A 15 13.06 12.79 -11.92
C ARG A 15 11.81 13.14 -12.72
N LEU A 16 10.92 12.18 -12.89
CA LEU A 16 9.62 12.40 -13.51
C LEU A 16 8.76 13.25 -12.58
N THR A 17 8.18 14.30 -13.10
CA THR A 17 7.30 15.25 -12.42
C THR A 17 6.06 15.51 -13.27
N PRO A 18 4.98 16.12 -12.73
CA PRO A 18 3.82 16.49 -13.54
C PRO A 18 4.17 17.36 -14.76
N ASP A 19 5.18 18.24 -14.63
CA ASP A 19 5.56 19.19 -15.69
C ASP A 19 6.34 18.54 -16.84
N ASN A 20 7.11 17.48 -16.57
CA ASN A 20 7.98 16.87 -17.58
C ASN A 20 7.52 15.46 -18.01
N GLY A 21 6.56 14.85 -17.31
CA GLY A 21 6.15 13.47 -17.52
C GLY A 21 5.72 13.18 -18.95
N ALA A 22 4.88 14.03 -19.54
CA ALA A 22 4.44 13.86 -20.93
C ALA A 22 5.60 13.92 -21.93
N ARG A 23 6.60 14.77 -21.69
CA ARG A 23 7.82 14.85 -22.52
C ARG A 23 8.68 13.60 -22.37
N LEU A 24 8.88 13.13 -21.14
CA LEU A 24 9.72 11.96 -20.85
C LEU A 24 9.11 10.65 -21.39
N LEU A 25 7.78 10.53 -21.39
CA LEU A 25 7.05 9.35 -21.85
C LEU A 25 6.60 9.46 -23.31
N ALA A 26 6.92 10.54 -24.01
CA ALA A 26 6.55 10.70 -25.42
C ALA A 26 7.13 9.58 -26.29
N GLY A 27 6.28 8.97 -27.11
CA GLY A 27 6.66 7.86 -28.00
C GLY A 27 6.73 6.48 -27.33
N ALA A 28 6.37 6.36 -26.07
CA ALA A 28 6.20 5.04 -25.44
C ALA A 28 4.92 4.37 -25.94
N ASP A 29 4.98 3.08 -26.24
CA ASP A 29 3.81 2.24 -26.58
C ASP A 29 3.03 1.81 -25.33
N LEU A 30 3.75 1.65 -24.22
CA LEU A 30 3.20 1.41 -22.88
C LEU A 30 4.17 1.90 -21.80
N VAL A 31 3.66 2.13 -20.60
CA VAL A 31 4.44 2.49 -19.42
C VAL A 31 4.21 1.43 -18.34
N VAL A 32 5.26 1.11 -17.58
CA VAL A 32 5.19 0.23 -16.41
C VAL A 32 5.61 1.05 -15.19
N ASP A 33 4.75 1.15 -14.19
CA ASP A 33 5.02 1.92 -12.96
C ASP A 33 4.85 1.04 -11.71
N GLY A 34 5.94 0.83 -11.01
CA GLY A 34 6.02 0.19 -9.70
C GLY A 34 6.61 1.13 -8.64
N SER A 35 6.46 2.44 -8.81
CA SER A 35 6.94 3.42 -7.83
C SER A 35 6.21 3.28 -6.50
N ASP A 36 6.87 3.65 -5.41
CA ASP A 36 6.33 3.56 -4.04
C ASP A 36 5.78 4.91 -3.51
N GLU A 37 6.12 6.00 -4.17
CA GLU A 37 5.73 7.35 -3.81
C GLU A 37 4.44 7.76 -4.54
N PHE A 38 3.40 8.16 -3.80
CA PHE A 38 2.09 8.44 -4.39
C PHE A 38 2.14 9.60 -5.39
N SER A 39 2.91 10.65 -5.11
CA SER A 39 3.13 11.77 -6.04
C SER A 39 3.75 11.34 -7.36
N SER A 40 4.66 10.36 -7.34
CA SER A 40 5.26 9.78 -8.55
C SER A 40 4.22 9.00 -9.36
N ARG A 41 3.37 8.22 -8.70
CA ARG A 41 2.26 7.49 -9.34
C ARG A 41 1.28 8.43 -10.05
N GLU A 42 0.88 9.51 -9.37
CA GLU A 42 -0.01 10.52 -9.95
C GLU A 42 0.62 11.19 -11.17
N ALA A 43 1.90 11.56 -11.09
CA ALA A 43 2.62 12.18 -12.19
C ALA A 43 2.72 11.25 -13.42
N VAL A 44 3.07 9.96 -13.20
CA VAL A 44 3.13 8.95 -14.27
C VAL A 44 1.74 8.72 -14.87
N ALA A 45 0.72 8.52 -14.04
CA ALA A 45 -0.66 8.28 -14.49
C ALA A 45 -1.19 9.46 -15.31
N SER A 46 -1.01 10.69 -14.83
CA SER A 46 -1.42 11.91 -15.54
C SER A 46 -0.74 12.04 -16.91
N ALA A 47 0.58 11.75 -16.98
CA ALA A 47 1.31 11.76 -18.23
C ALA A 47 0.77 10.70 -19.21
N CYS A 48 0.53 9.46 -18.74
CA CYS A 48 -0.06 8.40 -19.56
C CYS A 48 -1.47 8.76 -20.06
N GLU A 49 -2.30 9.36 -19.20
CA GLU A 49 -3.62 9.83 -19.58
C GLU A 49 -3.57 10.87 -20.70
N SER A 50 -2.68 11.86 -20.59
CA SER A 50 -2.51 12.92 -21.58
C SER A 50 -2.07 12.38 -22.94
N LEU A 51 -1.16 11.40 -22.92
CA LEU A 51 -0.62 10.74 -24.11
C LEU A 51 -1.57 9.67 -24.68
N GLY A 52 -2.51 9.15 -23.86
CA GLY A 52 -3.39 8.04 -24.22
C GLY A 52 -2.68 6.68 -24.26
N VAL A 53 -1.56 6.56 -23.55
CA VAL A 53 -0.72 5.38 -23.47
C VAL A 53 -1.19 4.48 -22.32
N PRO A 54 -1.24 3.15 -22.49
CA PRO A 54 -1.57 2.23 -21.39
C PRO A 54 -0.49 2.27 -20.29
N LEU A 55 -0.94 2.21 -19.05
CA LEU A 55 -0.11 2.16 -17.86
C LEU A 55 -0.33 0.83 -17.14
N VAL A 56 0.66 -0.05 -17.17
CA VAL A 56 0.71 -1.22 -16.30
C VAL A 56 1.18 -0.75 -14.93
N TRP A 57 0.31 -0.85 -13.95
CA TRP A 57 0.54 -0.34 -12.62
C TRP A 57 0.50 -1.42 -11.57
N GLY A 58 1.43 -1.37 -10.63
CA GLY A 58 1.46 -2.26 -9.48
C GLY A 58 1.97 -1.57 -8.24
N THR A 59 1.48 -2.01 -7.10
CA THR A 59 1.93 -1.53 -5.79
C THR A 59 2.00 -2.66 -4.79
N VAL A 60 2.91 -2.51 -3.84
CA VAL A 60 3.04 -3.39 -2.68
C VAL A 60 3.05 -2.51 -1.44
N GLN A 61 2.31 -2.92 -0.43
CA GLN A 61 2.35 -2.31 0.89
C GLN A 61 2.29 -3.42 1.93
N GLU A 62 3.30 -3.52 2.77
CA GLU A 62 3.43 -4.60 3.76
C GLU A 62 3.33 -5.99 3.09
N PHE A 63 2.19 -6.67 3.27
CA PHE A 63 1.90 -8.00 2.73
C PHE A 63 0.79 -7.99 1.66
N ALA A 64 0.30 -6.81 1.29
CA ALA A 64 -0.74 -6.64 0.29
C ALA A 64 -0.16 -6.11 -1.03
N GLY A 65 -0.61 -6.68 -2.15
CA GLY A 65 -0.24 -6.24 -3.48
C GLY A 65 -1.46 -5.92 -4.35
N GLN A 66 -1.27 -5.03 -5.31
CA GLN A 66 -2.27 -4.70 -6.31
C GLN A 66 -1.61 -4.61 -7.68
N VAL A 67 -2.28 -5.11 -8.72
CA VAL A 67 -1.86 -4.97 -10.11
C VAL A 67 -3.08 -4.66 -10.97
N THR A 68 -2.95 -3.71 -11.89
CA THR A 68 -3.97 -3.38 -12.88
C THR A 68 -3.37 -2.72 -14.10
N VAL A 69 -4.19 -2.50 -15.13
CA VAL A 69 -3.87 -1.69 -16.30
C VAL A 69 -4.81 -0.49 -16.34
N PHE A 70 -4.25 0.72 -16.30
CA PHE A 70 -4.98 1.95 -16.58
C PHE A 70 -4.78 2.35 -18.04
N TRP A 71 -5.86 2.67 -18.74
CA TRP A 71 -5.81 3.14 -20.10
C TRP A 71 -6.96 4.12 -20.37
N SER A 72 -6.64 5.38 -20.52
CA SER A 72 -7.65 6.44 -20.67
C SER A 72 -8.33 6.41 -22.05
N ARG A 73 -7.70 5.83 -23.06
CA ARG A 73 -8.19 5.71 -24.44
C ARG A 73 -7.91 4.32 -25.00
N PRO A 74 -8.49 3.25 -24.39
CA PRO A 74 -8.29 1.90 -24.90
C PRO A 74 -8.97 1.74 -26.27
N PRO A 75 -8.49 0.80 -27.13
CA PRO A 75 -9.22 0.40 -28.31
C PRO A 75 -10.56 -0.23 -27.94
N GLU A 76 -11.55 -0.07 -28.82
CA GLU A 76 -12.88 -0.70 -28.64
C GLU A 76 -12.77 -2.24 -28.70
N PRO A 77 -13.51 -2.99 -27.87
CA PRO A 77 -14.54 -2.56 -26.91
C PRO A 77 -14.04 -2.29 -25.48
N GLY A 78 -12.85 -1.75 -25.30
CA GLY A 78 -12.22 -1.53 -24.00
C GLY A 78 -12.92 -0.49 -23.12
N VAL A 79 -12.75 -0.64 -21.81
CA VAL A 79 -13.26 0.30 -20.81
C VAL A 79 -12.14 1.26 -20.41
N ALA A 80 -12.37 2.57 -20.59
CA ALA A 80 -11.42 3.58 -20.15
C ALA A 80 -11.32 3.59 -18.61
N THR A 81 -10.09 3.48 -18.10
CA THR A 81 -9.78 3.47 -16.67
C THR A 81 -8.61 4.40 -16.36
N ARG A 82 -8.60 4.94 -15.15
CA ARG A 82 -7.61 5.87 -14.65
C ARG A 82 -7.22 5.54 -13.22
N LEU A 83 -6.11 6.07 -12.76
CA LEU A 83 -5.69 5.97 -11.36
C LEU A 83 -6.76 6.56 -10.42
N SER A 84 -7.42 7.65 -10.84
CA SER A 84 -8.50 8.30 -10.10
C SER A 84 -9.79 7.46 -9.94
N ASP A 85 -9.92 6.37 -10.69
CA ASP A 85 -11.02 5.40 -10.49
C ASP A 85 -10.73 4.42 -9.34
N LEU A 86 -9.45 4.31 -8.91
CA LEU A 86 -9.01 3.45 -7.81
C LEU A 86 -8.68 4.27 -6.55
N TYR A 87 -8.06 5.43 -6.70
CA TYR A 87 -7.66 6.32 -5.60
C TYR A 87 -8.18 7.73 -5.84
N ALA A 88 -8.74 8.35 -4.81
CA ALA A 88 -9.12 9.75 -4.89
C ALA A 88 -7.87 10.64 -5.14
N PRO A 89 -7.99 11.71 -5.93
CA PRO A 89 -6.89 12.66 -6.11
C PRO A 89 -6.38 13.18 -4.76
N GLY A 90 -5.06 13.25 -4.61
CA GLY A 90 -4.41 13.66 -3.36
C GLY A 90 -4.47 12.61 -2.24
N SER A 91 -4.80 11.35 -2.56
CA SER A 91 -4.66 10.25 -1.60
C SER A 91 -3.21 10.15 -1.14
N GLU A 92 -3.01 9.80 0.12
CA GLU A 92 -1.70 9.53 0.68
C GLU A 92 -1.61 8.06 1.07
N ALA A 93 -0.46 7.45 0.82
CA ALA A 93 -0.12 6.14 1.34
C ALA A 93 1.28 6.23 1.95
N PRO A 94 1.53 5.56 3.07
CA PRO A 94 2.86 5.53 3.64
C PRO A 94 3.85 4.93 2.64
N ALA A 95 5.04 5.54 2.53
CA ALA A 95 6.10 5.01 1.67
C ALA A 95 6.54 3.62 2.13
N CYS A 96 6.99 2.79 1.20
CA CYS A 96 7.49 1.44 1.48
C CYS A 96 8.61 1.43 2.52
N SER A 97 9.44 2.48 2.55
CA SER A 97 10.51 2.65 3.54
C SER A 97 9.99 2.87 4.97
N ALA A 98 8.76 3.35 5.12
CA ALA A 98 8.16 3.62 6.43
C ALA A 98 7.43 2.40 7.02
N VAL A 99 6.80 1.58 6.17
CA VAL A 99 5.96 0.45 6.60
C VAL A 99 6.60 -0.91 6.34
N GLY A 100 7.62 -0.94 5.49
CA GLY A 100 8.24 -2.17 5.00
C GLY A 100 7.40 -2.85 3.91
N VAL A 101 8.04 -3.77 3.21
CA VAL A 101 7.40 -4.58 2.17
C VAL A 101 7.91 -6.01 2.22
N PHE A 102 7.06 -6.97 1.96
CA PHE A 102 7.44 -8.37 1.84
C PHE A 102 8.14 -8.61 0.50
N GLY A 103 9.47 -8.81 0.52
CA GLY A 103 10.30 -8.94 -0.68
C GLY A 103 9.80 -9.96 -1.72
N PRO A 104 9.37 -11.18 -1.33
CA PRO A 104 8.77 -12.13 -2.27
C PRO A 104 7.53 -11.57 -2.98
N LEU A 105 6.71 -10.75 -2.31
CA LEU A 105 5.54 -10.11 -2.92
C LEU A 105 5.95 -9.06 -3.97
N CYS A 106 7.05 -8.33 -3.75
CA CYS A 106 7.58 -7.41 -4.75
C CYS A 106 7.94 -8.13 -6.05
N LEU A 107 8.59 -9.30 -5.95
CA LEU A 107 8.91 -10.15 -7.12
C LEU A 107 7.64 -10.67 -7.80
N GLN A 108 6.66 -11.12 -7.03
CA GLN A 108 5.38 -11.60 -7.55
C GLN A 108 4.63 -10.51 -8.31
N VAL A 109 4.48 -9.33 -7.72
CA VAL A 109 3.83 -8.16 -8.34
C VAL A 109 4.60 -7.74 -9.59
N GLY A 110 5.93 -7.66 -9.54
CA GLY A 110 6.76 -7.33 -10.70
C GLY A 110 6.62 -8.33 -11.85
N ALA A 111 6.54 -9.64 -11.54
CA ALA A 111 6.31 -10.67 -12.55
C ALA A 111 4.91 -10.57 -13.18
N LEU A 112 3.88 -10.28 -12.37
CA LEU A 112 2.52 -10.06 -12.88
C LEU A 112 2.46 -8.82 -13.78
N MET A 113 3.08 -7.70 -13.36
CA MET A 113 3.18 -6.49 -14.19
C MET A 113 3.89 -6.77 -15.53
N ALA A 114 4.99 -7.52 -15.52
CA ALA A 114 5.67 -7.92 -16.74
C ALA A 114 4.75 -8.76 -17.64
N GLY A 115 3.96 -9.67 -17.06
CA GLY A 115 2.94 -10.43 -17.77
C GLY A 115 1.88 -9.55 -18.44
N GLU A 116 1.38 -8.54 -17.72
CA GLU A 116 0.41 -7.58 -18.28
C GLU A 116 1.02 -6.76 -19.43
N ALA A 117 2.27 -6.31 -19.27
CA ALA A 117 2.99 -5.61 -20.33
C ALA A 117 3.15 -6.48 -21.58
N LEU A 118 3.52 -7.75 -21.41
CA LEU A 118 3.65 -8.69 -22.53
C LEU A 118 2.33 -8.98 -23.22
N LYS A 119 1.22 -9.11 -22.49
CA LYS A 119 -0.12 -9.26 -23.07
C LYS A 119 -0.48 -8.06 -23.96
N LEU A 120 -0.23 -6.86 -23.50
CA LEU A 120 -0.51 -5.62 -24.24
C LEU A 120 0.35 -5.51 -25.50
N VAL A 121 1.67 -5.76 -25.40
CA VAL A 121 2.60 -5.65 -26.52
C VAL A 121 2.38 -6.74 -27.56
N ALA A 122 2.14 -7.98 -27.14
CA ALA A 122 1.95 -9.11 -28.03
C ALA A 122 0.51 -9.26 -28.53
N GLY A 123 -0.45 -8.54 -27.96
CA GLY A 123 -1.87 -8.68 -28.29
C GLY A 123 -2.44 -10.06 -27.94
N VAL A 124 -1.98 -10.67 -26.84
CA VAL A 124 -2.38 -12.02 -26.43
C VAL A 124 -3.03 -12.01 -25.06
N GLY A 125 -3.97 -12.93 -24.84
CA GLY A 125 -4.67 -13.07 -23.56
C GLY A 125 -5.57 -11.87 -23.23
N GLU A 126 -5.92 -11.75 -21.95
CA GLU A 126 -6.80 -10.68 -21.44
C GLU A 126 -6.03 -9.83 -20.41
N PRO A 127 -5.67 -8.59 -20.75
CA PRO A 127 -5.06 -7.67 -19.77
C PRO A 127 -6.02 -7.35 -18.61
N LEU A 128 -5.47 -6.92 -17.47
CA LEU A 128 -6.23 -6.46 -16.30
C LEU A 128 -6.85 -5.07 -16.54
N LEU A 129 -7.38 -4.82 -17.73
CA LEU A 129 -8.12 -3.59 -18.04
C LEU A 129 -9.53 -3.66 -17.47
N GLY A 130 -9.90 -2.67 -16.66
CA GLY A 130 -11.19 -2.65 -15.96
C GLY A 130 -11.29 -3.63 -14.78
N ARG A 131 -10.16 -4.18 -14.34
CA ARG A 131 -10.04 -5.11 -13.21
C ARG A 131 -8.78 -4.82 -12.41
N VAL A 132 -8.86 -5.01 -11.10
CA VAL A 132 -7.70 -4.94 -10.20
C VAL A 132 -7.48 -6.32 -9.60
N LEU A 133 -6.28 -6.87 -9.73
CA LEU A 133 -5.85 -8.05 -9.01
C LEU A 133 -5.36 -7.62 -7.62
N LEU A 134 -6.00 -8.11 -6.59
CA LEU A 134 -5.62 -7.94 -5.20
C LEU A 134 -4.90 -9.20 -4.72
N ILE A 135 -3.79 -9.02 -4.03
CA ILE A 135 -2.94 -10.10 -3.51
C ILE A 135 -2.79 -9.91 -2.01
N ASP A 136 -3.07 -10.96 -1.26
CA ASP A 136 -2.75 -11.09 0.16
C ASP A 136 -1.67 -12.16 0.30
N ALA A 137 -0.44 -11.74 0.61
CA ALA A 137 0.69 -12.64 0.69
C ALA A 137 0.69 -13.51 1.96
N LEU A 138 0.03 -13.05 3.05
CA LEU A 138 -0.09 -13.83 4.28
C LEU A 138 -1.10 -14.97 4.13
N ALA A 139 -2.23 -14.68 3.52
CA ALA A 139 -3.25 -15.69 3.24
C ALA A 139 -2.94 -16.51 1.97
N SER A 140 -1.91 -16.12 1.19
CA SER A 140 -1.60 -16.72 -0.13
C SER A 140 -2.80 -16.71 -1.07
N THR A 141 -3.61 -15.64 -1.02
CA THR A 141 -4.81 -15.51 -1.85
C THR A 141 -4.66 -14.40 -2.90
N GLN A 142 -5.34 -14.61 -4.01
CA GLN A 142 -5.47 -13.62 -5.08
C GLN A 142 -6.94 -13.51 -5.47
N ARG A 143 -7.40 -12.28 -5.71
CA ARG A 143 -8.77 -12.05 -6.18
C ARG A 143 -8.81 -10.87 -7.14
N GLU A 144 -9.65 -10.98 -8.16
CA GLU A 144 -9.93 -9.86 -9.04
C GLU A 144 -11.19 -9.13 -8.58
N ILE A 145 -11.14 -7.81 -8.64
CA ILE A 145 -12.29 -6.93 -8.46
C ILE A 145 -12.48 -6.08 -9.70
N ALA A 146 -13.73 -5.79 -10.07
CA ALA A 146 -14.02 -4.91 -11.19
C ALA A 146 -13.63 -3.47 -10.84
N LEU A 147 -12.84 -2.84 -11.71
CA LEU A 147 -12.57 -1.41 -11.66
C LEU A 147 -13.55 -0.69 -12.56
N ARG A 148 -14.43 0.10 -11.97
CA ARG A 148 -15.44 0.87 -12.72
C ARG A 148 -15.05 2.34 -12.73
N PRO A 149 -15.16 3.02 -13.89
CA PRO A 149 -14.95 4.47 -13.94
C PRO A 149 -15.83 5.19 -12.92
N ALA A 150 -15.25 6.12 -12.16
CA ALA A 150 -15.95 6.86 -11.10
C ALA A 150 -17.24 7.54 -11.62
N ARG A 151 -17.22 7.98 -12.88
CA ARG A 151 -18.37 8.58 -13.56
C ARG A 151 -19.50 7.56 -13.83
N ALA A 152 -19.18 6.28 -14.01
CA ALA A 152 -20.19 5.21 -14.17
C ALA A 152 -20.74 4.75 -12.81
N ALA A 153 -19.93 4.82 -11.76
CA ALA A 153 -20.35 4.50 -10.40
C ALA A 153 -21.37 5.52 -9.86
N ALA A 154 -21.21 6.80 -10.19
CA ALA A 154 -22.19 7.85 -9.83
C ALA A 154 -23.55 7.68 -10.53
N ALA A 155 -23.59 7.10 -11.74
CA ALA A 155 -24.82 6.82 -12.46
C ALA A 155 -25.50 5.49 -12.06
N ALA A 156 -24.77 4.59 -11.40
CA ALA A 156 -25.23 3.26 -10.98
C ALA A 156 -25.47 3.15 -9.47
N ALA A 157 -25.45 4.25 -8.73
CA ALA A 157 -25.68 4.27 -7.28
C ALA A 157 -27.15 3.97 -6.92
N ARG A 158 -27.53 2.69 -7.07
CA ARG A 158 -28.49 2.02 -6.18
C ARG A 158 -27.67 1.34 -5.08
N PRO A 159 -28.08 1.45 -3.80
CA PRO A 159 -27.31 0.87 -2.71
C PRO A 159 -27.33 -0.66 -2.85
N ALA A 160 -26.23 -1.23 -3.31
CA ALA A 160 -25.95 -2.63 -3.08
C ALA A 160 -25.33 -2.70 -1.69
N THR A 161 -26.15 -2.98 -0.71
CA THR A 161 -25.73 -3.51 0.58
C THR A 161 -24.88 -4.75 0.31
N THR A 162 -23.58 -4.60 0.42
CA THR A 162 -22.69 -5.72 0.67
C THR A 162 -21.86 -5.30 1.88
N ASP A 163 -22.50 -5.45 3.04
CA ASP A 163 -21.82 -5.59 4.32
C ASP A 163 -21.00 -6.89 4.28
N ALA A 164 -19.79 -6.81 3.73
CA ALA A 164 -18.68 -7.53 4.31
C ALA A 164 -17.99 -6.49 5.18
N PRO A 165 -17.89 -6.65 6.49
CA PRO A 165 -17.13 -5.72 7.30
C PRO A 165 -15.71 -5.76 6.80
N VAL A 166 -15.23 -4.63 6.25
CA VAL A 166 -13.80 -4.35 6.25
C VAL A 166 -13.47 -4.39 7.75
N ASP A 167 -12.72 -5.39 8.18
CA ASP A 167 -12.29 -5.56 9.56
C ASP A 167 -11.30 -4.43 9.87
N THR A 168 -11.86 -3.23 10.03
CA THR A 168 -11.12 -2.03 10.40
C THR A 168 -10.80 -2.16 11.87
N VAL A 169 -9.54 -2.49 12.15
CA VAL A 169 -9.06 -2.44 13.53
C VAL A 169 -9.20 -1.00 14.02
N PRO A 170 -9.89 -0.74 15.14
CA PRO A 170 -10.05 0.60 15.65
C PRO A 170 -8.70 1.19 16.08
N GLU A 171 -8.51 2.48 15.78
CA GLU A 171 -7.31 3.21 16.15
C GLU A 171 -7.60 4.19 17.29
N VAL A 172 -6.61 4.41 18.13
CA VAL A 172 -6.67 5.36 19.25
C VAL A 172 -5.43 6.26 19.23
N ASP A 173 -5.59 7.52 19.61
CA ASP A 173 -4.47 8.46 19.70
C ASP A 173 -3.64 8.25 20.97
N GLU A 174 -4.27 7.79 22.05
CA GLU A 174 -3.66 7.51 23.35
C GLU A 174 -4.14 6.16 23.88
N PRO A 175 -3.30 5.43 24.62
CA PRO A 175 -3.70 4.13 25.17
C PRO A 175 -4.66 4.22 26.36
N ASP A 176 -4.81 5.40 26.99
CA ASP A 176 -5.53 5.62 28.24
C ASP A 176 -5.03 4.65 29.34
N ASP A 177 -5.96 3.95 30.02
CA ASP A 177 -5.62 2.96 31.08
C ASP A 177 -5.41 1.53 30.53
N ARG A 178 -5.41 1.34 29.21
CA ARG A 178 -5.24 0.03 28.55
C ARG A 178 -3.79 -0.38 28.54
N ALA A 179 -3.53 -1.68 28.64
CA ALA A 179 -2.19 -2.23 28.46
C ALA A 179 -1.68 -1.96 27.04
N VAL A 180 -0.39 -1.64 26.93
CA VAL A 180 0.26 -1.42 25.63
C VAL A 180 1.11 -2.63 25.26
N LEU A 181 0.94 -3.11 24.04
CA LEU A 181 1.70 -4.22 23.45
C LEU A 181 2.59 -3.68 22.33
N ASP A 182 3.91 -3.67 22.57
CA ASP A 182 4.90 -3.28 21.55
C ASP A 182 5.31 -4.50 20.73
N VAL A 183 5.02 -4.48 19.42
CA VAL A 183 5.27 -5.59 18.51
C VAL A 183 6.48 -5.36 17.60
N ARG A 184 7.35 -4.41 17.95
CA ARG A 184 8.61 -4.15 17.25
C ARG A 184 9.66 -5.22 17.56
N GLU A 185 10.75 -5.18 16.81
CA GLU A 185 11.90 -6.04 17.10
C GLU A 185 12.68 -5.51 18.33
N ALA A 186 13.46 -6.40 18.97
CA ALA A 186 14.15 -6.07 20.22
C ALA A 186 15.15 -4.91 20.10
N ASP A 187 15.79 -4.78 18.95
CA ASP A 187 16.74 -3.70 18.64
C ASP A 187 16.04 -2.34 18.50
N GLU A 188 14.83 -2.30 17.93
CA GLU A 188 14.01 -1.10 17.81
C GLU A 188 13.54 -0.63 19.21
N VAL A 189 13.13 -1.57 20.06
CA VAL A 189 12.69 -1.27 21.45
C VAL A 189 13.87 -0.84 22.31
N ALA A 190 15.08 -1.39 22.09
CA ALA A 190 16.28 -0.97 22.80
C ALA A 190 16.69 0.48 22.50
N VAL A 191 16.35 1.01 21.33
CA VAL A 191 16.60 2.41 20.95
C VAL A 191 15.61 3.35 21.66
N ALA A 192 14.32 3.00 21.66
CA ALA A 192 13.26 3.79 22.29
C ALA A 192 12.08 2.89 22.65
N ALA A 193 11.92 2.54 23.91
CA ALA A 193 10.78 1.77 24.42
C ALA A 193 9.54 2.64 24.61
N PHE A 194 8.35 2.07 24.38
CA PHE A 194 7.12 2.69 24.86
C PHE A 194 7.02 2.50 26.38
N PRO A 195 6.76 3.55 27.19
CA PRO A 195 6.71 3.43 28.65
C PRO A 195 5.67 2.41 29.13
N GLY A 196 6.11 1.42 29.88
CA GLY A 196 5.23 0.40 30.47
C GLY A 196 4.65 -0.63 29.49
N ALA A 197 5.06 -0.65 28.22
CA ALA A 197 4.57 -1.62 27.27
C ALA A 197 5.10 -3.03 27.54
N LEU A 198 4.25 -4.02 27.32
CA LEU A 198 4.65 -5.40 27.15
C LEU A 198 5.30 -5.56 25.77
N HIS A 199 6.53 -6.03 25.72
CA HIS A 199 7.23 -6.28 24.45
C HIS A 199 7.07 -7.73 24.03
N VAL A 200 6.38 -7.96 22.90
CA VAL A 200 6.26 -9.26 22.23
C VAL A 200 6.37 -9.02 20.72
N PRO A 201 7.45 -9.43 20.07
CA PRO A 201 7.63 -9.21 18.62
C PRO A 201 6.47 -9.76 17.80
N LEU A 202 6.15 -9.10 16.68
CA LEU A 202 5.03 -9.45 15.81
C LEU A 202 4.96 -10.96 15.50
N ALA A 203 6.10 -11.58 15.17
CA ALA A 203 6.18 -13.00 14.85
C ALA A 203 5.67 -13.88 16.00
N ALA A 204 5.98 -13.54 17.25
CA ALA A 204 5.50 -14.27 18.42
C ALA A 204 4.01 -14.08 18.66
N VAL A 205 3.49 -12.85 18.49
CA VAL A 205 2.03 -12.58 18.57
C VAL A 205 1.27 -13.37 17.52
N LEU A 206 1.78 -13.46 16.29
CA LEU A 206 1.14 -14.22 15.21
C LEU A 206 1.19 -15.73 15.43
N ALA A 207 2.25 -16.23 16.08
CA ALA A 207 2.37 -17.65 16.40
C ALA A 207 1.38 -18.08 17.48
N GLU A 208 1.13 -17.24 18.48
CA GLU A 208 0.29 -17.58 19.64
C GLU A 208 -0.52 -16.37 20.13
N PRO A 209 -1.51 -15.88 19.35
CA PRO A 209 -2.25 -14.67 19.69
C PRO A 209 -3.10 -14.83 20.97
N THR A 210 -3.47 -16.04 21.34
CA THR A 210 -4.22 -16.35 22.58
C THR A 210 -3.37 -16.24 23.84
N ALA A 211 -2.05 -16.15 23.73
CA ALA A 211 -1.17 -15.90 24.87
C ALA A 211 -1.19 -14.44 25.36
N ILE A 212 -1.78 -13.53 24.58
CA ILE A 212 -1.92 -12.13 24.94
C ILE A 212 -3.26 -11.90 25.63
N GLU A 213 -3.21 -11.41 26.87
CA GLU A 213 -4.40 -11.00 27.59
C GLU A 213 -4.80 -9.57 27.19
N GLY A 214 -6.09 -9.37 26.93
CA GLY A 214 -6.65 -8.05 26.56
C GLY A 214 -7.51 -7.44 27.66
N PRO A 215 -7.92 -6.19 27.48
CA PRO A 215 -7.79 -5.32 26.29
C PRO A 215 -6.41 -4.69 26.13
N VAL A 216 -5.90 -4.59 24.87
CA VAL A 216 -4.56 -4.04 24.59
C VAL A 216 -4.57 -3.01 23.47
N VAL A 217 -3.71 -2.01 23.58
CA VAL A 217 -3.35 -1.08 22.48
C VAL A 217 -2.03 -1.55 21.88
N VAL A 218 -2.05 -1.95 20.62
CA VAL A 218 -0.87 -2.46 19.95
C VAL A 218 -0.08 -1.29 19.34
N VAL A 219 1.22 -1.27 19.54
CA VAL A 219 2.12 -0.25 18.99
C VAL A 219 3.24 -0.89 18.17
N CYS A 220 3.61 -0.25 17.07
CA CYS A 220 4.85 -0.45 16.34
C CYS A 220 5.39 0.92 15.89
N GLN A 221 6.38 0.97 15.00
CA GLN A 221 7.00 2.24 14.62
C GLN A 221 6.00 3.23 14.00
N VAL A 222 5.17 2.77 13.01
CA VAL A 222 4.25 3.63 12.24
C VAL A 222 2.79 3.11 12.18
N GLY A 223 2.46 2.06 12.94
CA GLY A 223 1.10 1.48 12.98
C GLY A 223 0.86 0.24 12.11
N ALA A 224 1.69 -0.05 11.11
CA ALA A 224 1.49 -1.11 10.15
C ALA A 224 1.52 -2.51 10.78
N ARG A 225 2.64 -2.88 11.43
CA ARG A 225 2.77 -4.16 12.16
C ARG A 225 1.74 -4.29 13.27
N ALA A 226 1.41 -3.17 13.93
CA ALA A 226 0.39 -3.12 14.96
C ALA A 226 -1.01 -3.50 14.43
N ARG A 227 -1.37 -3.06 13.21
CA ARG A 227 -2.64 -3.48 12.57
C ARG A 227 -2.68 -4.98 12.28
N VAL A 228 -1.57 -5.56 11.85
CA VAL A 228 -1.48 -7.02 11.59
C VAL A 228 -1.66 -7.80 12.90
N ALA A 229 -0.93 -7.42 13.96
CA ALA A 229 -1.05 -8.03 15.27
C ALA A 229 -2.46 -7.87 15.84
N ALA A 230 -3.04 -6.67 15.80
CA ALA A 230 -4.36 -6.41 16.34
C ALA A 230 -5.47 -7.18 15.60
N ARG A 231 -5.35 -7.39 14.28
CA ARG A 231 -6.26 -8.30 13.55
C ARG A 231 -6.16 -9.74 14.05
N ALA A 232 -4.94 -10.26 14.22
CA ALA A 232 -4.74 -11.62 14.72
C ALA A 232 -5.29 -11.78 16.14
N LEU A 233 -5.04 -10.82 17.02
CA LEU A 233 -5.57 -10.80 18.38
C LEU A 233 -7.11 -10.79 18.39
N ARG A 234 -7.74 -9.91 17.61
CA ARG A 234 -9.19 -9.82 17.49
C ARG A 234 -9.81 -11.09 16.90
N ALA A 235 -9.16 -11.70 15.91
CA ALA A 235 -9.59 -12.99 15.38
C ALA A 235 -9.51 -14.12 16.44
N ALA A 236 -8.60 -13.99 17.41
CA ALA A 236 -8.47 -14.89 18.55
C ALA A 236 -9.38 -14.51 19.75
N GLY A 237 -10.24 -13.49 19.61
CA GLY A 237 -11.18 -13.03 20.65
C GLY A 237 -10.61 -12.03 21.66
N VAL A 238 -9.39 -11.52 21.44
CA VAL A 238 -8.76 -10.50 22.29
C VAL A 238 -9.15 -9.11 21.80
N GLU A 239 -9.65 -8.26 22.68
CA GLU A 239 -9.92 -6.85 22.35
C GLU A 239 -8.61 -6.11 22.11
N ALA A 240 -8.43 -5.58 20.89
CA ALA A 240 -7.21 -4.90 20.49
C ALA A 240 -7.50 -3.65 19.65
N TRP A 241 -6.75 -2.59 19.90
CA TRP A 241 -6.71 -1.33 19.16
C TRP A 241 -5.30 -1.09 18.65
N VAL A 242 -5.15 -0.16 17.74
CA VAL A 242 -3.85 0.28 17.23
C VAL A 242 -3.58 1.71 17.68
N LEU A 243 -2.37 1.99 18.16
CA LEU A 243 -1.93 3.34 18.42
C LEU A 243 -1.72 4.07 17.08
N ALA A 244 -2.52 5.12 16.85
CA ALA A 244 -2.52 5.88 15.60
C ALA A 244 -1.15 6.48 15.28
N GLY A 245 -0.60 6.11 14.11
CA GLY A 245 0.73 6.54 13.67
C GLY A 245 1.90 5.98 14.48
N GLY A 246 1.66 5.05 15.41
CA GLY A 246 2.68 4.31 16.16
C GLY A 246 3.60 5.18 17.02
N MET A 247 4.81 4.66 17.28
CA MET A 247 5.85 5.35 18.07
C MET A 247 6.22 6.71 17.50
N ASP A 248 6.28 6.83 16.18
CA ASP A 248 6.66 8.10 15.53
C ASP A 248 5.66 9.22 15.84
N ALA A 249 4.37 8.95 15.78
CA ALA A 249 3.35 9.94 16.11
C ALA A 249 3.28 10.20 17.60
N TRP A 250 3.36 9.15 18.42
CA TRP A 250 3.37 9.27 19.87
C TRP A 250 4.54 10.10 20.37
N THR A 251 5.75 9.82 19.90
CA THR A 251 6.97 10.57 20.26
C THR A 251 6.85 12.05 19.87
N ARG A 252 6.33 12.36 18.68
CA ARG A 252 6.10 13.76 18.26
C ARG A 252 5.13 14.49 19.18
N ARG A 253 4.02 13.84 19.57
CA ARG A 253 3.01 14.45 20.46
C ARG A 253 3.61 14.73 21.86
N HIS A 254 4.41 13.81 22.39
CA HIS A 254 4.95 13.89 23.75
C HIS A 254 6.27 14.68 23.84
N ALA A 255 7.06 14.75 22.77
CA ALA A 255 8.24 15.63 22.72
C ALA A 255 7.87 17.11 22.79
N ALA A 256 6.70 17.51 22.30
CA ALA A 256 6.20 18.88 22.40
C ALA A 256 5.69 19.24 23.81
N SER A 257 5.49 18.25 24.70
CA SER A 257 4.95 18.42 26.05
C SER A 257 6.02 18.39 27.13
N ALA A 258 7.31 18.18 26.79
CA ALA A 258 8.40 18.23 27.77
C ALA A 258 8.68 19.69 28.17
N PRO A 259 8.66 20.07 29.45
CA PRO A 259 8.98 21.42 29.87
C PRO A 259 10.44 21.74 29.57
N ALA A 260 10.67 22.82 28.83
CA ALA A 260 11.99 23.45 28.69
C ALA A 260 12.44 23.95 30.04
N GLY A 261 13.27 23.18 30.77
CA GLY A 261 13.77 23.64 32.04
C GLY A 261 14.50 22.57 32.83
N ALA A 262 15.81 22.46 32.61
CA ALA A 262 16.85 22.26 33.61
C ALA A 262 18.22 22.18 32.92
N ALA A 263 18.71 23.34 32.49
CA ALA A 263 20.15 23.53 32.36
C ALA A 263 20.54 24.44 33.56
N SER A 264 21.16 23.85 34.56
CA SER A 264 21.97 24.55 35.55
C SER A 264 23.15 23.67 35.89
#